data_510794b82019d8e1416c7c6de4b9523f
#
_entry.id   510794b82019d8e1416c7c6de4b9523f
#
_cell.length_a   1.000
_cell.length_b   1.000
_cell.length_c   1.000
_cell.angle_alpha   90.00
_cell.angle_beta   90.00
_cell.angle_gamma   90.00
#
_symmetry.space_group_name_H-M   'P 1'
#
loop_
_entity.id
_entity.type
_entity.pdbx_description
1 polymer ?
#
loop_
_entity_poly.entity_id
_entity_poly.type
_entity_poly.pdbx_seq_one_letter_code
_entity_poly.pdbx_strand_id
1 'polypeptide(L)'
;MPEELPLTRVERLALRFAEAANETAGGKWLQNQLLRSISYAWVRAAIARRIFVDGLDELASLRPETGVLLVSNHRSFFDYYTLLLACFMSQMPWARHLNFPVRSNFFYDQPLGIFVNAAVAGGAMYPPIYRQAERRALNDDALDKMVEILRKPGNILGMHPEGTRGKGPDPYTFLPAQPGVGKLALVARPTIIPVFLLGLGNNFLEDIKWNFGPEARRGHAVIQVFGKPVRYDDLMAEKPRPTLYKKCADRLMADIKVLSEREKALRAEIMAGNIADDDPRWLDNRPISRLYAPEAPRNGHKT
;
A
#
# COMPACT_ATOMS: atom_id res chain seq x y z
N MET A 1 19.08 -24.48 17.92
CA MET A 1 18.53 -23.41 17.09
C MET A 1 18.48 -23.97 15.68
N PRO A 2 17.42 -23.77 14.88
CA PRO A 2 17.46 -24.18 13.51
C PRO A 2 18.62 -23.44 12.81
N GLU A 3 19.37 -24.15 11.98
CA GLU A 3 20.48 -23.62 11.21
C GLU A 3 19.93 -22.56 10.23
N GLU A 4 20.48 -21.34 10.25
CA GLU A 4 20.00 -20.26 9.38
C GLU A 4 20.26 -20.64 7.90
N LEU A 5 19.20 -20.74 7.09
CA LEU A 5 19.33 -20.99 5.67
C LEU A 5 19.88 -19.74 4.97
N PRO A 6 21.07 -19.82 4.37
CA PRO A 6 21.64 -18.67 3.67
C PRO A 6 20.84 -18.33 2.42
N LEU A 7 20.82 -17.04 2.06
CA LEU A 7 20.23 -16.59 0.78
C LEU A 7 20.97 -17.19 -0.41
N THR A 8 20.25 -17.59 -1.41
CA THR A 8 20.81 -18.02 -2.70
C THR A 8 21.51 -16.85 -3.42
N ARG A 9 22.28 -17.13 -4.46
CA ARG A 9 22.91 -16.07 -5.26
C ARG A 9 21.90 -15.14 -5.91
N VAL A 10 20.77 -15.68 -6.39
CA VAL A 10 19.67 -14.90 -7.01
C VAL A 10 19.01 -14.00 -5.97
N GLU A 11 18.66 -14.54 -4.80
CA GLU A 11 18.05 -13.76 -3.72
C GLU A 11 18.98 -12.63 -3.24
N ARG A 12 20.29 -12.88 -3.09
CA ARG A 12 21.25 -11.82 -2.74
C ARG A 12 21.33 -10.72 -3.78
N LEU A 13 21.33 -11.08 -5.08
CA LEU A 13 21.35 -10.10 -6.15
C LEU A 13 20.05 -9.28 -6.17
N ALA A 14 18.91 -9.95 -6.03
CA ALA A 14 17.60 -9.32 -5.95
C ALA A 14 17.49 -8.34 -4.77
N LEU A 15 17.99 -8.75 -3.60
CA LEU A 15 17.99 -7.92 -2.42
C LEU A 15 18.89 -6.68 -2.59
N ARG A 16 20.12 -6.84 -3.09
CA ARG A 16 21.02 -5.71 -3.38
C ARG A 16 20.43 -4.72 -4.37
N PHE A 17 19.77 -5.23 -5.43
CA PHE A 17 19.06 -4.36 -6.38
C PHE A 17 17.93 -3.59 -5.70
N ALA A 18 17.10 -4.28 -4.89
CA ALA A 18 16.01 -3.66 -4.18
C ALA A 18 16.50 -2.64 -3.13
N GLU A 19 17.59 -2.93 -2.41
CA GLU A 19 18.25 -1.99 -1.48
C GLU A 19 18.74 -0.74 -2.23
N ALA A 20 19.46 -0.93 -3.33
CA ALA A 20 19.93 0.19 -4.16
C ALA A 20 18.77 1.07 -4.65
N ALA A 21 17.66 0.45 -5.10
CA ALA A 21 16.47 1.15 -5.59
C ALA A 21 15.70 1.90 -4.48
N ASN A 22 15.73 1.39 -3.24
CA ASN A 22 14.88 1.94 -2.17
C ASN A 22 15.65 2.72 -1.10
N GLU A 23 16.93 2.46 -0.89
CA GLU A 23 17.72 3.06 0.20
C GLU A 23 18.66 4.15 -0.29
N THR A 24 18.99 4.21 -1.59
CA THR A 24 19.81 5.30 -2.15
C THR A 24 18.95 6.42 -2.74
N ALA A 25 19.44 7.67 -2.64
CA ALA A 25 18.73 8.82 -3.19
C ALA A 25 18.52 8.70 -4.72
N GLY A 26 19.56 8.27 -5.45
CA GLY A 26 19.48 8.08 -6.91
C GLY A 26 18.54 6.94 -7.31
N GLY A 27 18.61 5.81 -6.61
CA GLY A 27 17.70 4.68 -6.82
C GLY A 27 16.25 5.07 -6.57
N LYS A 28 15.99 5.77 -5.46
CA LYS A 28 14.64 6.23 -5.11
C LYS A 28 14.10 7.27 -6.08
N TRP A 29 14.96 8.16 -6.58
CA TRP A 29 14.58 9.08 -7.64
C TRP A 29 14.18 8.33 -8.92
N LEU A 30 15.02 7.41 -9.40
CA LEU A 30 14.71 6.60 -10.60
C LEU A 30 13.43 5.78 -10.42
N GLN A 31 13.26 5.15 -9.25
CA GLN A 31 12.05 4.43 -8.89
C GLN A 31 10.80 5.31 -9.03
N ASN A 32 10.84 6.53 -8.48
CA ASN A 32 9.74 7.47 -8.57
C ASN A 32 9.43 7.86 -10.02
N GLN A 33 10.46 8.04 -10.86
CA GLN A 33 10.25 8.33 -12.28
C GLN A 33 9.55 7.17 -12.99
N LEU A 34 9.98 5.93 -12.75
CA LEU A 34 9.34 4.74 -13.33
C LEU A 34 7.89 4.58 -12.85
N LEU A 35 7.65 4.75 -11.55
CA LEU A 35 6.30 4.64 -10.97
C LEU A 35 5.35 5.70 -11.52
N ARG A 36 5.80 6.94 -11.62
CA ARG A 36 4.98 8.09 -12.05
C ARG A 36 4.80 8.17 -13.57
N SER A 37 5.61 7.48 -14.35
CA SER A 37 5.51 7.42 -15.80
C SER A 37 4.93 6.08 -16.28
N ILE A 38 5.77 5.07 -16.38
CA ILE A 38 5.42 3.78 -17.00
C ILE A 38 4.39 3.03 -16.16
N SER A 39 4.68 2.77 -14.87
CA SER A 39 3.78 2.00 -14.02
C SER A 39 2.42 2.68 -13.88
N TYR A 40 2.43 3.98 -13.62
CA TYR A 40 1.21 4.79 -13.53
C TYR A 40 0.37 4.73 -14.81
N ALA A 41 0.99 4.94 -15.98
CA ALA A 41 0.26 5.03 -17.24
C ALA A 41 -0.49 3.72 -17.57
N TRP A 42 0.19 2.58 -17.48
CA TRP A 42 -0.45 1.31 -17.81
C TRP A 42 -1.44 0.82 -16.75
N VAL A 43 -1.13 1.02 -15.44
CA VAL A 43 -2.08 0.65 -14.36
C VAL A 43 -3.34 1.51 -14.45
N ARG A 44 -3.19 2.81 -14.72
CA ARG A 44 -4.31 3.71 -14.96
C ARG A 44 -5.16 3.23 -16.13
N ALA A 45 -4.55 2.96 -17.28
CA ALA A 45 -5.27 2.46 -18.46
C ALA A 45 -5.99 1.14 -18.17
N ALA A 46 -5.37 0.25 -17.38
CA ALA A 46 -5.90 -1.07 -17.10
C ALA A 46 -7.12 -1.10 -16.16
N ILE A 47 -7.21 -0.20 -15.16
CA ILE A 47 -8.18 -0.36 -14.07
C ILE A 47 -8.84 0.94 -13.56
N ALA A 48 -8.38 2.15 -13.94
CA ALA A 48 -8.82 3.40 -13.30
C ALA A 48 -10.31 3.70 -13.46
N ARG A 49 -10.93 3.30 -14.58
CA ARG A 49 -12.35 3.53 -14.85
C ARG A 49 -13.28 2.88 -13.82
N ARG A 50 -12.82 1.80 -13.19
CA ARG A 50 -13.56 1.03 -12.20
C ARG A 50 -13.32 1.49 -10.77
N ILE A 51 -12.30 2.33 -10.53
CA ILE A 51 -11.89 2.71 -9.18
C ILE A 51 -12.70 3.90 -8.70
N PHE A 52 -13.41 3.70 -7.59
CA PHE A 52 -14.14 4.72 -6.85
C PHE A 52 -13.42 4.98 -5.53
N VAL A 53 -13.10 6.24 -5.24
CA VAL A 53 -12.28 6.62 -4.09
C VAL A 53 -13.06 7.57 -3.18
N ASP A 54 -13.33 7.14 -1.95
CA ASP A 54 -14.03 7.90 -0.92
C ASP A 54 -13.06 8.25 0.22
N GLY A 55 -13.14 9.46 0.76
CA GLY A 55 -12.38 9.93 1.91
C GLY A 55 -10.93 10.38 1.65
N LEU A 56 -10.35 10.09 0.49
CA LEU A 56 -8.95 10.45 0.22
C LEU A 56 -8.73 11.96 0.13
N ASP A 57 -9.68 12.70 -0.42
CA ASP A 57 -9.56 14.15 -0.63
C ASP A 57 -9.50 14.91 0.70
N GLU A 58 -10.13 14.39 1.75
CA GLU A 58 -10.07 14.93 3.11
C GLU A 58 -8.63 14.86 3.70
N LEU A 59 -7.80 13.98 3.16
CA LEU A 59 -6.41 13.78 3.59
C LEU A 59 -5.41 14.69 2.83
N ALA A 60 -5.86 15.48 1.87
CA ALA A 60 -4.98 16.34 1.06
C ALA A 60 -4.29 17.44 1.89
N SER A 61 -4.92 17.88 2.99
CA SER A 61 -4.37 18.88 3.90
C SER A 61 -3.35 18.33 4.90
N LEU A 62 -3.21 16.99 5.00
CA LEU A 62 -2.27 16.38 5.93
C LEU A 62 -0.82 16.80 5.66
N ARG A 63 -0.10 17.08 6.73
CA ARG A 63 1.34 17.39 6.72
C ARG A 63 2.04 16.52 7.77
N PRO A 64 2.18 15.22 7.50
CA PRO A 64 2.78 14.30 8.46
C PRO A 64 4.24 14.66 8.76
N GLU A 65 4.59 14.68 10.03
CA GLU A 65 5.99 14.87 10.49
C GLU A 65 6.83 13.59 10.35
N THR A 66 6.16 12.46 10.17
CA THR A 66 6.74 11.13 9.94
C THR A 66 6.24 10.55 8.63
N GLY A 67 6.65 9.34 8.30
CA GLY A 67 6.04 8.59 7.19
C GLY A 67 4.59 8.23 7.47
N VAL A 68 3.92 7.78 6.43
CA VAL A 68 2.51 7.33 6.48
C VAL A 68 2.46 5.82 6.39
N LEU A 69 1.78 5.20 7.34
CA LEU A 69 1.45 3.78 7.32
C LEU A 69 0.01 3.62 6.78
N LEU A 70 -0.11 3.19 5.52
CA LEU A 70 -1.39 2.79 4.94
C LEU A 70 -1.70 1.35 5.33
N VAL A 71 -2.80 1.14 6.04
CA VAL A 71 -3.18 -0.18 6.53
C VAL A 71 -4.50 -0.58 5.89
N SER A 72 -4.51 -1.67 5.10
CA SER A 72 -5.72 -2.11 4.41
C SER A 72 -5.98 -3.61 4.54
N ASN A 73 -7.24 -4.03 4.35
CA ASN A 73 -7.58 -5.43 4.13
C ASN A 73 -6.87 -6.00 2.89
N HIS A 74 -6.86 -7.32 2.73
CA HIS A 74 -6.17 -7.99 1.61
C HIS A 74 -7.02 -9.06 0.95
N ARG A 75 -7.49 -8.79 -0.26
CA ARG A 75 -8.32 -9.72 -1.04
C ARG A 75 -7.72 -10.09 -2.39
N SER A 76 -6.99 -9.16 -3.02
CA SER A 76 -6.37 -9.35 -4.33
C SER A 76 -4.86 -9.19 -4.28
N PHE A 77 -4.16 -9.87 -5.19
CA PHE A 77 -2.73 -9.63 -5.41
C PHE A 77 -2.45 -8.19 -5.89
N PHE A 78 -3.45 -7.54 -6.48
CA PHE A 78 -3.33 -6.21 -7.09
C PHE A 78 -3.80 -5.06 -6.18
N ASP A 79 -4.18 -5.34 -4.92
CA ASP A 79 -4.69 -4.32 -3.98
C ASP A 79 -3.76 -3.10 -3.87
N TYR A 80 -2.46 -3.33 -3.75
CA TYR A 80 -1.48 -2.25 -3.64
C TYR A 80 -1.44 -1.31 -4.84
N TYR A 81 -1.57 -1.85 -6.04
CA TYR A 81 -1.48 -1.04 -7.26
C TYR A 81 -2.63 -0.03 -7.34
N THR A 82 -3.80 -0.40 -6.86
CA THR A 82 -4.95 0.51 -6.85
C THR A 82 -4.83 1.58 -5.78
N LEU A 83 -4.30 1.24 -4.60
CA LEU A 83 -4.00 2.23 -3.55
C LEU A 83 -2.95 3.24 -4.01
N LEU A 84 -1.88 2.75 -4.67
CA LEU A 84 -0.86 3.59 -5.28
C LEU A 84 -1.44 4.54 -6.30
N LEU A 85 -2.24 3.99 -7.20
CA LEU A 85 -2.84 4.75 -8.28
C LEU A 85 -3.72 5.87 -7.72
N ALA A 86 -4.55 5.59 -6.70
CA ALA A 86 -5.39 6.59 -6.05
C ALA A 86 -4.55 7.72 -5.43
N CYS A 87 -3.53 7.39 -4.64
CA CYS A 87 -2.67 8.38 -4.00
C CYS A 87 -1.91 9.26 -5.01
N PHE A 88 -1.44 8.66 -6.11
CA PHE A 88 -0.71 9.40 -7.14
C PHE A 88 -1.62 10.27 -8.00
N MET A 89 -2.76 9.75 -8.45
CA MET A 89 -3.71 10.53 -9.24
C MET A 89 -4.28 11.70 -8.45
N SER A 90 -4.52 11.51 -7.15
CA SER A 90 -5.01 12.56 -6.27
C SER A 90 -3.90 13.50 -5.77
N GLN A 91 -2.64 13.32 -6.20
CA GLN A 91 -1.48 14.14 -5.84
C GLN A 91 -1.34 14.40 -4.34
N MET A 92 -1.51 13.38 -3.53
CA MET A 92 -1.39 13.52 -2.09
C MET A 92 0.01 14.03 -1.72
N PRO A 93 0.16 15.20 -1.05
CA PRO A 93 1.46 15.81 -0.80
C PRO A 93 2.38 14.96 0.06
N TRP A 94 1.79 14.08 0.87
CA TRP A 94 2.48 13.14 1.73
C TRP A 94 2.87 11.83 1.03
N ALA A 95 2.41 11.61 -0.21
CA ALA A 95 2.65 10.38 -0.97
C ALA A 95 3.83 10.53 -1.95
N ARG A 96 5.06 10.70 -1.43
CA ARG A 96 6.25 10.93 -2.28
C ARG A 96 6.98 9.66 -2.65
N HIS A 97 7.22 8.79 -1.68
CA HIS A 97 7.99 7.57 -1.83
C HIS A 97 7.18 6.37 -1.32
N LEU A 98 7.05 5.37 -2.16
CA LEU A 98 6.22 4.21 -1.88
C LEU A 98 7.08 3.00 -1.54
N ASN A 99 6.64 2.24 -0.54
CA ASN A 99 7.24 0.99 -0.15
C ASN A 99 6.13 0.01 0.24
N PHE A 100 6.23 -1.24 -0.22
CA PHE A 100 5.31 -2.31 0.12
C PHE A 100 6.08 -3.57 0.46
N PRO A 101 6.08 -4.01 1.72
CA PRO A 101 6.67 -5.28 2.06
C PRO A 101 5.93 -6.42 1.35
N VAL A 102 6.69 -7.31 0.76
CA VAL A 102 6.17 -8.41 -0.02
C VAL A 102 6.86 -9.71 0.36
N ARG A 103 6.17 -10.84 0.20
CA ARG A 103 6.81 -12.14 0.40
C ARG A 103 7.94 -12.33 -0.60
N SER A 104 9.10 -12.79 -0.10
CA SER A 104 10.31 -12.99 -0.90
C SER A 104 10.08 -13.86 -2.13
N ASN A 105 9.29 -14.93 -1.99
CA ASN A 105 9.06 -15.90 -3.05
C ASN A 105 8.34 -15.35 -4.29
N PHE A 106 7.75 -14.17 -4.23
CA PHE A 106 7.10 -13.58 -5.42
C PHE A 106 8.06 -12.81 -6.32
N PHE A 107 9.05 -12.12 -5.72
CA PHE A 107 9.86 -11.15 -6.45
C PHE A 107 11.38 -11.32 -6.24
N TYR A 108 11.80 -12.18 -5.33
CA TYR A 108 13.22 -12.28 -4.94
C TYR A 108 13.86 -13.63 -5.24
N ASP A 109 13.06 -14.70 -5.35
CA ASP A 109 13.57 -16.05 -5.51
C ASP A 109 13.87 -16.38 -6.99
N GLN A 110 13.37 -15.58 -7.94
CA GLN A 110 13.51 -15.84 -9.38
C GLN A 110 13.87 -14.57 -10.15
N PRO A 111 14.72 -14.66 -11.21
CA PRO A 111 15.10 -13.51 -12.03
C PRO A 111 13.90 -12.78 -12.64
N LEU A 112 12.87 -13.52 -13.09
CA LEU A 112 11.62 -12.95 -13.61
C LEU A 112 10.90 -12.10 -12.57
N GLY A 113 10.93 -12.51 -11.29
CA GLY A 113 10.32 -11.76 -10.20
C GLY A 113 10.98 -10.39 -10.01
N ILE A 114 12.29 -10.29 -10.13
CA ILE A 114 13.03 -9.02 -10.08
C ILE A 114 12.57 -8.10 -11.21
N PHE A 115 12.48 -8.63 -12.43
CA PHE A 115 12.02 -7.87 -13.59
C PHE A 115 10.58 -7.39 -13.42
N VAL A 116 9.68 -8.26 -12.96
CA VAL A 116 8.27 -7.89 -12.70
C VAL A 116 8.17 -6.82 -11.62
N ASN A 117 8.92 -6.92 -10.51
CA ASN A 117 8.96 -5.90 -9.49
C ASN A 117 9.41 -4.54 -10.06
N ALA A 118 10.47 -4.54 -10.87
CA ALA A 118 10.96 -3.32 -11.51
C ALA A 118 9.95 -2.72 -12.50
N ALA A 119 9.38 -3.54 -13.38
CA ALA A 119 8.50 -3.08 -14.47
C ALA A 119 7.11 -2.67 -13.97
N VAL A 120 6.55 -3.39 -12.98
CA VAL A 120 5.18 -3.20 -12.50
C VAL A 120 5.12 -2.26 -11.31
N ALA A 121 6.03 -2.42 -10.37
CA ALA A 121 6.05 -1.68 -9.12
C ALA A 121 7.22 -0.68 -9.02
N GLY A 122 8.00 -0.47 -10.09
CA GLY A 122 9.18 0.38 -10.04
C GLY A 122 10.21 -0.05 -8.99
N GLY A 123 10.19 -1.31 -8.53
CA GLY A 123 11.02 -1.78 -7.43
C GLY A 123 10.49 -1.46 -6.03
N ALA A 124 9.29 -0.91 -5.89
CA ALA A 124 8.72 -0.51 -4.59
C ALA A 124 8.25 -1.68 -3.70
N MET A 125 8.27 -2.92 -4.22
CA MET A 125 7.96 -4.12 -3.43
C MET A 125 9.13 -4.47 -2.50
N TYR A 126 9.26 -3.70 -1.44
CA TYR A 126 10.37 -3.71 -0.49
C TYR A 126 9.92 -3.30 0.91
N PRO A 127 10.49 -3.87 2.00
CA PRO A 127 11.44 -4.97 2.04
C PRO A 127 10.80 -6.36 1.81
N PRO A 128 11.62 -7.40 1.48
CA PRO A 128 11.13 -8.77 1.40
C PRO A 128 10.81 -9.33 2.79
N ILE A 129 9.75 -10.13 2.87
CA ILE A 129 9.34 -10.87 4.08
C ILE A 129 9.48 -12.37 3.81
N TYR A 130 10.22 -13.06 4.66
CA TYR A 130 10.48 -14.49 4.58
C TYR A 130 9.52 -15.27 5.46
N ARG A 131 8.96 -16.38 4.98
CA ARG A 131 8.04 -17.23 5.76
C ARG A 131 8.72 -18.40 6.44
N GLN A 132 9.92 -18.75 5.99
CA GLN A 132 10.69 -19.84 6.56
C GLN A 132 11.12 -19.46 7.98
N ALA A 133 10.91 -20.39 8.93
CA ALA A 133 11.28 -20.18 10.32
C ALA A 133 12.80 -19.95 10.49
N GLU A 134 13.60 -20.59 9.61
CA GLU A 134 15.05 -20.52 9.55
C GLU A 134 15.56 -19.16 9.07
N ARG A 135 14.67 -18.32 8.52
CA ARG A 135 14.97 -16.96 8.04
C ARG A 135 14.33 -15.87 8.90
N ARG A 136 13.99 -16.20 10.13
CA ARG A 136 13.28 -15.28 11.04
C ARG A 136 14.09 -14.02 11.34
N ALA A 137 15.41 -14.14 11.48
CA ALA A 137 16.29 -13.00 11.69
C ALA A 137 16.19 -11.96 10.56
N LEU A 138 16.07 -12.39 9.29
CA LEU A 138 15.88 -11.49 8.15
C LEU A 138 14.56 -10.70 8.23
N ASN A 139 13.53 -11.25 8.89
CA ASN A 139 12.28 -10.51 9.11
C ASN A 139 12.41 -9.46 10.21
N ASP A 140 13.25 -9.67 11.20
CA ASP A 140 13.52 -8.66 12.22
C ASP A 140 14.26 -7.47 11.57
N ASP A 141 15.26 -7.71 10.73
CA ASP A 141 15.93 -6.69 9.92
C ASP A 141 14.95 -5.97 8.99
N ALA A 142 14.03 -6.70 8.32
CA ALA A 142 13.01 -6.11 7.47
C ALA A 142 12.05 -5.20 8.27
N LEU A 143 11.67 -5.60 9.49
CA LEU A 143 10.84 -4.77 10.37
C LEU A 143 11.58 -3.49 10.80
N ASP A 144 12.86 -3.58 11.12
CA ASP A 144 13.66 -2.42 11.51
C ASP A 144 13.84 -1.46 10.32
N LYS A 145 14.07 -1.97 9.11
CA LYS A 145 14.05 -1.16 7.87
C LYS A 145 12.71 -0.46 7.65
N MET A 146 11.59 -1.15 7.89
CA MET A 146 10.26 -0.54 7.79
C MET A 146 10.05 0.58 8.83
N VAL A 147 10.54 0.40 10.05
CA VAL A 147 10.53 1.45 11.07
C VAL A 147 11.32 2.67 10.62
N GLU A 148 12.49 2.49 10.04
CA GLU A 148 13.32 3.59 9.51
C GLU A 148 12.62 4.33 8.34
N ILE A 149 11.97 3.60 7.44
CA ILE A 149 11.17 4.17 6.35
C ILE A 149 10.06 5.05 6.94
N LEU A 150 9.33 4.56 7.94
CA LEU A 150 8.21 5.26 8.56
C LEU A 150 8.62 6.45 9.43
N ARG A 151 9.87 6.57 9.85
CA ARG A 151 10.36 7.76 10.56
C ARG A 151 10.62 8.96 9.66
N LYS A 152 10.66 8.75 8.34
CA LYS A 152 10.99 9.81 7.38
C LYS A 152 9.73 10.36 6.71
N PRO A 153 9.44 11.67 6.80
CA PRO A 153 8.28 12.25 6.14
C PRO A 153 8.35 12.08 4.62
N GLY A 154 7.17 11.99 4.00
CA GLY A 154 7.05 11.76 2.56
C GLY A 154 7.12 10.28 2.14
N ASN A 155 7.53 9.38 3.02
CA ASN A 155 7.46 7.94 2.77
C ASN A 155 6.07 7.39 3.07
N ILE A 156 5.61 6.47 2.23
CA ILE A 156 4.46 5.62 2.50
C ILE A 156 4.95 4.19 2.62
N LEU A 157 4.47 3.51 3.65
CA LEU A 157 4.54 2.07 3.77
C LEU A 157 3.12 1.52 3.75
N GLY A 158 2.77 0.73 2.73
CA GLY A 158 1.51 0.02 2.68
C GLY A 158 1.63 -1.34 3.37
N MET A 159 0.64 -1.72 4.16
CA MET A 159 0.66 -3.00 4.85
C MET A 159 -0.73 -3.60 4.99
N HIS A 160 -0.81 -4.92 4.83
CA HIS A 160 -2.00 -5.69 5.11
C HIS A 160 -1.85 -6.41 6.46
N PRO A 161 -2.61 -6.03 7.49
CA PRO A 161 -2.50 -6.66 8.82
C PRO A 161 -2.71 -8.17 8.80
N GLU A 162 -3.53 -8.66 7.89
CA GLU A 162 -3.82 -10.08 7.71
C GLU A 162 -2.60 -10.92 7.31
N GLY A 163 -1.56 -10.31 6.76
CA GLY A 163 -0.33 -10.97 6.28
C GLY A 163 -0.55 -11.95 5.13
N THR A 164 -1.79 -12.20 4.73
CA THR A 164 -2.16 -13.04 3.58
C THR A 164 -3.53 -12.65 3.06
N ARG A 165 -3.83 -12.99 1.81
CA ARG A 165 -5.13 -12.70 1.20
C ARG A 165 -6.23 -13.55 1.81
N GLY A 166 -7.36 -12.93 2.13
CA GLY A 166 -8.60 -13.62 2.43
C GLY A 166 -9.14 -14.30 1.16
N LYS A 167 -9.41 -15.60 1.23
CA LYS A 167 -9.89 -16.43 0.11
C LYS A 167 -11.31 -16.96 0.31
N GLY A 168 -11.94 -16.64 1.44
CA GLY A 168 -13.31 -17.05 1.73
C GLY A 168 -14.32 -16.43 0.75
N PRO A 169 -15.52 -17.04 0.62
CA PRO A 169 -16.56 -16.57 -0.30
C PRO A 169 -17.11 -15.19 0.10
N ASP A 170 -17.19 -14.91 1.39
CA ASP A 170 -17.59 -13.58 1.87
C ASP A 170 -16.38 -12.63 1.89
N PRO A 171 -16.41 -11.55 1.07
CA PRO A 171 -15.31 -10.59 1.00
C PRO A 171 -15.16 -9.72 2.25
N TYR A 172 -16.14 -9.69 3.13
CA TYR A 172 -16.15 -8.92 4.38
C TYR A 172 -15.72 -9.75 5.60
N THR A 173 -15.36 -11.00 5.39
CA THR A 173 -14.72 -11.83 6.43
C THR A 173 -13.22 -11.57 6.45
N PHE A 174 -12.73 -11.05 7.57
CA PHE A 174 -11.32 -10.71 7.76
C PHE A 174 -10.55 -11.84 8.43
N LEU A 175 -9.29 -12.00 8.05
CA LEU A 175 -8.37 -12.89 8.75
C LEU A 175 -7.81 -12.19 10.01
N PRO A 176 -7.33 -12.96 11.00
CA PRO A 176 -6.70 -12.41 12.19
C PRO A 176 -5.48 -11.54 11.86
N ALA A 177 -5.38 -10.37 12.51
CA ALA A 177 -4.24 -9.48 12.32
C ALA A 177 -2.93 -10.09 12.84
N GLN A 178 -1.84 -9.85 12.14
CA GLN A 178 -0.49 -10.23 12.55
C GLN A 178 0.15 -9.09 13.37
N PRO A 179 0.93 -9.39 14.41
CA PRO A 179 1.46 -8.37 15.32
C PRO A 179 2.48 -7.42 14.68
N GLY A 180 3.04 -7.75 13.51
CA GLY A 180 4.05 -6.93 12.82
C GLY A 180 3.58 -5.50 12.53
N VAL A 181 2.33 -5.32 12.09
CA VAL A 181 1.78 -3.98 11.84
C VAL A 181 1.65 -3.17 13.14
N GLY A 182 1.28 -3.82 14.25
CA GLY A 182 1.22 -3.18 15.55
C GLY A 182 2.61 -2.79 16.09
N LYS A 183 3.65 -3.61 15.83
CA LYS A 183 5.05 -3.23 16.11
C LYS A 183 5.42 -1.95 15.37
N LEU A 184 5.15 -1.88 14.06
CA LEU A 184 5.42 -0.68 13.26
C LEU A 184 4.68 0.55 13.79
N ALA A 185 3.39 0.43 14.07
CA ALA A 185 2.57 1.51 14.59
C ALA A 185 3.11 2.07 15.91
N LEU A 186 3.48 1.22 16.86
CA LEU A 186 3.91 1.63 18.20
C LEU A 186 5.38 2.04 18.28
N VAL A 187 6.26 1.48 17.44
CA VAL A 187 7.70 1.77 17.46
C VAL A 187 8.05 2.97 16.58
N ALA A 188 7.56 3.01 15.35
CA ALA A 188 7.83 4.12 14.43
C ALA A 188 6.94 5.33 14.69
N ARG A 189 5.75 5.12 15.29
CA ARG A 189 4.74 6.16 15.54
C ARG A 189 4.39 6.99 14.30
N PRO A 190 4.10 6.35 13.16
CA PRO A 190 3.78 7.03 11.92
C PRO A 190 2.39 7.66 11.97
N THR A 191 2.07 8.48 10.97
CA THR A 191 0.67 8.79 10.67
C THR A 191 0.02 7.55 10.08
N ILE A 192 -1.01 7.01 10.74
CA ILE A 192 -1.65 5.75 10.34
C ILE A 192 -2.98 6.08 9.66
N ILE A 193 -3.16 5.59 8.44
CA ILE A 193 -4.40 5.76 7.66
C ILE A 193 -4.97 4.37 7.37
N PRO A 194 -6.11 4.01 7.99
CA PRO A 194 -6.81 2.79 7.65
C PRO A 194 -7.53 2.94 6.31
N VAL A 195 -7.55 1.88 5.52
CA VAL A 195 -8.22 1.83 4.22
C VAL A 195 -8.97 0.51 4.09
N PHE A 196 -10.20 0.56 3.60
CA PHE A 196 -10.88 -0.63 3.13
C PHE A 196 -10.97 -0.60 1.61
N LEU A 197 -10.70 -1.73 0.99
CA LEU A 197 -10.74 -1.83 -0.46
C LEU A 197 -11.30 -3.16 -0.92
N LEU A 198 -12.18 -3.13 -1.94
CA LEU A 198 -12.81 -4.32 -2.51
C LEU A 198 -13.19 -4.11 -3.98
N GLY A 199 -13.15 -5.19 -4.77
CA GLY A 199 -13.62 -5.23 -6.15
C GLY A 199 -12.59 -5.71 -7.17
N LEU A 200 -11.32 -5.91 -6.76
CA LEU A 200 -10.32 -6.53 -7.61
C LEU A 200 -10.39 -8.05 -7.54
N GLY A 201 -10.26 -8.68 -8.70
CA GLY A 201 -10.04 -10.11 -8.84
C GLY A 201 -8.58 -10.52 -8.59
N ASN A 202 -8.31 -11.80 -8.85
CA ASN A 202 -6.94 -12.33 -8.85
C ASN A 202 -6.48 -12.70 -10.27
N ASN A 203 -7.31 -12.43 -11.27
CA ASN A 203 -7.02 -12.57 -12.70
C ASN A 203 -6.96 -11.18 -13.32
N PHE A 204 -5.75 -10.68 -13.53
CA PHE A 204 -5.54 -9.31 -14.02
C PHE A 204 -6.10 -9.08 -15.43
N LEU A 205 -6.11 -10.10 -16.28
CA LEU A 205 -6.68 -9.98 -17.63
C LEU A 205 -8.21 -9.81 -17.59
N GLU A 206 -8.87 -10.47 -16.66
CA GLU A 206 -10.31 -10.25 -16.41
C GLU A 206 -10.57 -8.85 -15.85
N ASP A 207 -9.74 -8.39 -14.92
CA ASP A 207 -9.86 -7.04 -14.39
C ASP A 207 -9.71 -5.97 -15.48
N ILE A 208 -8.77 -6.15 -16.42
CA ILE A 208 -8.64 -5.29 -17.60
C ILE A 208 -9.89 -5.36 -18.46
N LYS A 209 -10.38 -6.57 -18.77
CA LYS A 209 -11.60 -6.75 -19.57
C LYS A 209 -12.80 -6.03 -18.96
N TRP A 210 -13.00 -6.14 -17.66
CA TRP A 210 -14.07 -5.45 -16.94
C TRP A 210 -13.91 -3.93 -16.96
N ASN A 211 -12.68 -3.42 -16.94
CA ASN A 211 -12.43 -1.98 -17.02
C ASN A 211 -12.96 -1.35 -18.32
N PHE A 212 -12.92 -2.11 -19.42
CA PHE A 212 -13.43 -1.66 -20.73
C PHE A 212 -14.85 -2.10 -21.01
N GLY A 213 -15.45 -2.90 -20.15
CA GLY A 213 -16.82 -3.38 -20.28
C GLY A 213 -17.89 -2.31 -19.97
N PRO A 214 -19.14 -2.54 -20.37
CA PRO A 214 -20.26 -1.62 -20.10
C PRO A 214 -20.57 -1.52 -18.60
N GLU A 215 -20.38 -2.59 -17.84
CA GLU A 215 -20.65 -2.67 -16.41
C GLU A 215 -19.44 -2.30 -15.53
N ALA A 216 -18.43 -1.65 -16.09
CA ALA A 216 -17.18 -1.34 -15.41
C ALA A 216 -17.40 -0.65 -14.05
N ARG A 217 -18.29 0.32 -13.99
CA ARG A 217 -18.56 1.10 -12.78
C ARG A 217 -19.65 0.48 -11.90
N ARG A 218 -20.65 -0.19 -12.46
CA ARG A 218 -21.75 -0.77 -11.69
C ARG A 218 -21.44 -2.18 -11.19
N GLY A 219 -21.34 -3.15 -12.07
CA GLY A 219 -21.13 -4.55 -11.71
C GLY A 219 -19.72 -4.88 -11.21
N HIS A 220 -18.72 -4.07 -11.59
CA HIS A 220 -17.30 -4.37 -11.35
C HIS A 220 -16.54 -3.23 -10.65
N ALA A 221 -17.23 -2.36 -9.91
CA ALA A 221 -16.61 -1.27 -9.18
C ALA A 221 -15.54 -1.76 -8.17
N VAL A 222 -14.39 -1.10 -8.18
CA VAL A 222 -13.33 -1.23 -7.17
C VAL A 222 -13.45 -0.03 -6.24
N ILE A 223 -13.96 -0.25 -5.04
CA ILE A 223 -14.22 0.83 -4.09
C ILE A 223 -13.11 0.87 -3.05
N GLN A 224 -12.55 2.05 -2.86
CA GLN A 224 -11.54 2.34 -1.84
C GLN A 224 -12.09 3.39 -0.88
N VAL A 225 -12.16 3.04 0.40
CA VAL A 225 -12.60 3.95 1.46
C VAL A 225 -11.41 4.26 2.35
N PHE A 226 -10.95 5.50 2.31
CA PHE A 226 -9.88 6.00 3.18
C PHE A 226 -10.49 6.54 4.46
N GLY A 227 -10.02 6.06 5.61
CA GLY A 227 -10.40 6.55 6.91
C GLY A 227 -9.60 7.78 7.34
N LYS A 228 -10.04 8.42 8.40
CA LYS A 228 -9.27 9.47 9.07
C LYS A 228 -8.02 8.88 9.71
N PRO A 229 -6.93 9.67 9.87
CA PRO A 229 -5.76 9.21 10.58
C PRO A 229 -6.11 8.75 12.00
N VAL A 230 -5.60 7.60 12.39
CA VAL A 230 -5.80 7.01 13.73
C VAL A 230 -4.53 7.08 14.56
N ARG A 231 -4.72 7.19 15.87
CA ARG A 231 -3.65 7.18 16.85
C ARG A 231 -4.11 6.46 18.12
N TYR A 232 -3.22 5.69 18.71
CA TYR A 232 -3.52 4.87 19.89
C TYR A 232 -2.63 5.30 21.06
N ASP A 233 -2.87 6.50 21.59
CA ASP A 233 -2.05 7.10 22.66
C ASP A 233 -2.01 6.23 23.92
N ASP A 234 -3.11 5.55 24.24
CA ASP A 234 -3.19 4.61 25.35
C ASP A 234 -2.21 3.43 25.19
N LEU A 235 -2.09 2.89 23.98
CA LEU A 235 -1.14 1.81 23.71
C LEU A 235 0.30 2.32 23.61
N MET A 236 0.48 3.55 23.14
CA MET A 236 1.80 4.18 23.03
C MET A 236 2.41 4.53 24.40
N ALA A 237 1.59 4.64 25.44
CA ALA A 237 2.02 4.87 26.82
C ALA A 237 2.48 3.58 27.50
N GLU A 238 2.10 2.41 27.01
CA GLU A 238 2.49 1.11 27.56
C GLU A 238 3.91 0.69 27.12
N LYS A 239 4.59 -0.11 27.95
CA LYS A 239 5.90 -0.68 27.58
C LYS A 239 5.75 -1.65 26.40
N PRO A 240 6.55 -1.49 25.33
CA PRO A 240 6.51 -2.35 24.15
C PRO A 240 6.68 -3.83 24.48
N ARG A 241 5.77 -4.68 24.00
CA ARG A 241 5.77 -6.13 24.18
C ARG A 241 4.93 -6.81 23.08
N PRO A 242 5.16 -8.09 22.76
CA PRO A 242 4.45 -8.79 21.67
C PRO A 242 2.93 -8.76 21.81
N THR A 243 2.39 -8.90 23.03
CA THR A 243 0.95 -8.84 23.30
C THR A 243 0.35 -7.46 23.02
N LEU A 244 1.12 -6.39 23.28
CA LEU A 244 0.70 -5.02 22.97
C LEU A 244 0.68 -4.78 21.45
N TYR A 245 1.67 -5.30 20.73
CA TYR A 245 1.68 -5.24 19.28
C TYR A 245 0.47 -5.94 18.66
N LYS A 246 0.10 -7.11 19.20
CA LYS A 246 -1.12 -7.82 18.76
C LYS A 246 -2.37 -7.00 19.04
N LYS A 247 -2.51 -6.44 20.24
CA LYS A 247 -3.63 -5.56 20.62
C LYS A 247 -3.76 -4.35 19.68
N CYS A 248 -2.64 -3.74 19.32
CA CYS A 248 -2.61 -2.64 18.36
C CYS A 248 -3.05 -3.09 16.96
N ALA A 249 -2.54 -4.23 16.49
CA ALA A 249 -2.94 -4.79 15.21
C ALA A 249 -4.43 -5.12 15.13
N ASP A 250 -5.02 -5.64 16.22
CA ASP A 250 -6.45 -5.93 16.29
C ASP A 250 -7.30 -4.66 16.26
N ARG A 251 -6.85 -3.57 16.90
CA ARG A 251 -7.52 -2.26 16.79
C ARG A 251 -7.48 -1.73 15.35
N LEU A 252 -6.32 -1.81 14.67
CA LEU A 252 -6.20 -1.43 13.26
C LEU A 252 -7.18 -2.22 12.38
N MET A 253 -7.34 -3.52 12.63
CA MET A 253 -8.33 -4.32 11.90
C MET A 253 -9.76 -3.88 12.21
N ALA A 254 -10.05 -3.49 13.45
CA ALA A 254 -11.38 -2.97 13.80
C ALA A 254 -11.69 -1.66 13.05
N ASP A 255 -10.71 -0.76 12.94
CA ASP A 255 -10.87 0.49 12.17
C ASP A 255 -11.11 0.20 10.68
N ILE A 256 -10.37 -0.73 10.07
CA ILE A 256 -10.60 -1.16 8.69
C ILE A 256 -12.01 -1.77 8.53
N LYS A 257 -12.45 -2.55 9.51
CA LYS A 257 -13.79 -3.17 9.49
C LYS A 257 -14.91 -2.13 9.52
N VAL A 258 -14.75 -1.04 10.26
CA VAL A 258 -15.71 0.07 10.26
C VAL A 258 -15.85 0.66 8.85
N LEU A 259 -14.75 0.83 8.13
CA LEU A 259 -14.76 1.35 6.76
C LEU A 259 -15.46 0.41 5.76
N SER A 260 -15.51 -0.90 6.06
CA SER A 260 -16.23 -1.85 5.20
C SER A 260 -17.74 -1.60 5.16
N GLU A 261 -18.33 -1.06 6.22
CA GLU A 261 -19.75 -0.70 6.22
C GLU A 261 -20.03 0.52 5.30
N ARG A 262 -19.10 1.48 5.27
CA ARG A 262 -19.18 2.59 4.31
C ARG A 262 -19.04 2.10 2.88
N GLU A 263 -18.14 1.16 2.62
CA GLU A 263 -17.97 0.54 1.30
C GLU A 263 -19.25 -0.18 0.84
N LYS A 264 -19.89 -0.97 1.71
CA LYS A 264 -21.16 -1.63 1.40
C LYS A 264 -22.25 -0.64 1.00
N ALA A 265 -22.38 0.48 1.75
CA ALA A 265 -23.33 1.53 1.44
C ALA A 265 -23.05 2.15 0.05
N LEU A 266 -21.78 2.52 -0.21
CA LEU A 266 -21.38 3.07 -1.51
C LEU A 266 -21.61 2.09 -2.66
N ARG A 267 -21.31 0.82 -2.47
CA ARG A 267 -21.56 -0.22 -3.46
C ARG A 267 -23.04 -0.35 -3.79
N ALA A 268 -23.90 -0.30 -2.77
CA ALA A 268 -25.35 -0.33 -2.99
C ALA A 268 -25.83 0.90 -3.78
N GLU A 269 -25.33 2.10 -3.47
CA GLU A 269 -25.64 3.34 -4.20
C GLU A 269 -25.18 3.28 -5.67
N ILE A 270 -23.96 2.77 -5.90
CA ILE A 270 -23.41 2.58 -7.25
C ILE A 270 -24.26 1.60 -8.06
N MET A 271 -24.60 0.45 -7.46
CA MET A 271 -25.41 -0.57 -8.12
C MET A 271 -26.83 -0.10 -8.41
N ALA A 272 -27.40 0.73 -7.55
CA ALA A 272 -28.72 1.36 -7.75
C ALA A 272 -28.69 2.50 -8.79
N GLY A 273 -27.50 2.93 -9.25
CA GLY A 273 -27.34 4.06 -10.18
C GLY A 273 -27.52 5.44 -9.53
N ASN A 274 -27.45 5.52 -8.20
CA ASN A 274 -27.58 6.78 -7.47
C ASN A 274 -26.30 7.62 -7.53
N ILE A 275 -25.17 7.03 -7.89
CA ILE A 275 -23.90 7.73 -8.12
C ILE A 275 -23.72 7.92 -9.62
N ALA A 276 -23.58 9.17 -10.04
CA ALA A 276 -23.44 9.52 -11.46
C ALA A 276 -22.08 9.07 -12.02
N ASP A 277 -22.03 8.83 -13.33
CA ASP A 277 -20.79 8.42 -14.01
C ASP A 277 -19.73 9.54 -14.07
N ASP A 278 -20.13 10.80 -13.92
CA ASP A 278 -19.24 11.96 -13.85
C ASP A 278 -18.84 12.36 -12.42
N ASP A 279 -19.25 11.59 -11.41
CA ASP A 279 -18.85 11.84 -10.02
C ASP A 279 -17.32 11.91 -9.91
N PRO A 280 -16.75 12.96 -9.28
CA PRO A 280 -15.29 13.15 -9.16
C PRO A 280 -14.58 12.10 -8.30
N ARG A 281 -15.31 11.27 -7.58
CA ARG A 281 -14.76 10.13 -6.83
C ARG A 281 -14.38 8.96 -7.73
N TRP A 282 -14.90 8.89 -8.98
CA TRP A 282 -14.36 7.97 -9.96
C TRP A 282 -12.96 8.42 -10.37
N LEU A 283 -11.98 7.54 -10.28
CA LEU A 283 -10.59 7.89 -10.41
C LEU A 283 -10.22 8.42 -11.80
N ASP A 284 -10.85 7.91 -12.86
CA ASP A 284 -10.62 8.37 -14.23
C ASP A 284 -11.30 9.71 -14.57
N ASN A 285 -12.28 10.17 -13.77
CA ASN A 285 -12.84 11.52 -13.88
C ASN A 285 -11.92 12.58 -13.26
N ARG A 286 -10.94 12.17 -12.45
CA ARG A 286 -9.98 13.10 -11.87
C ARG A 286 -9.06 13.65 -12.95
N PRO A 287 -8.75 14.96 -12.94
CA PRO A 287 -7.84 15.54 -13.91
C PRO A 287 -6.49 14.81 -13.83
N ILE A 288 -5.93 14.49 -15.01
CA ILE A 288 -4.56 14.00 -15.08
C ILE A 288 -3.68 15.18 -14.66
N SER A 289 -3.32 15.17 -13.40
CA SER A 289 -2.38 16.14 -12.92
C SER A 289 -1.05 15.91 -13.63
N ARG A 290 -0.48 16.97 -14.19
CA ARG A 290 0.87 16.94 -14.75
C ARG A 290 1.78 16.33 -13.69
N LEU A 291 2.57 15.34 -14.11
CA LEU A 291 3.57 14.67 -13.30
C LEU A 291 4.20 15.68 -12.32
N TYR A 292 4.17 15.37 -11.06
CA TYR A 292 4.68 16.16 -9.97
C TYR A 292 6.00 16.83 -10.34
N ALA A 293 6.01 18.14 -10.53
CA ALA A 293 7.25 18.90 -10.60
C ALA A 293 7.90 18.76 -9.21
N PRO A 294 9.13 18.23 -9.09
CA PRO A 294 9.83 18.24 -7.81
C PRO A 294 9.86 19.66 -7.32
N GLU A 295 9.47 19.91 -6.06
CA GLU A 295 9.75 21.21 -5.45
C GLU A 295 11.22 21.52 -5.67
N ALA A 296 11.52 22.66 -6.27
CA ALA A 296 12.87 23.16 -6.37
C ALA A 296 13.48 23.13 -4.94
N PRO A 297 14.74 22.72 -4.78
CA PRO A 297 15.38 22.71 -3.48
C PRO A 297 15.18 24.10 -2.86
N ARG A 298 14.59 24.16 -1.68
CA ARG A 298 14.47 25.42 -0.93
C ARG A 298 15.90 25.91 -0.73
N ASN A 299 16.26 26.96 -1.46
CA ASN A 299 17.52 27.65 -1.23
C ASN A 299 17.54 28.05 0.23
N GLY A 300 18.45 27.42 0.99
CA GLY A 300 18.65 27.76 2.38
C GLY A 300 18.90 29.26 2.49
N HIS A 301 18.11 29.93 3.30
CA HIS A 301 18.45 31.28 3.74
C HIS A 301 19.84 31.22 4.35
N LYS A 302 20.82 31.73 3.62
CA LYS A 302 22.08 32.18 4.21
C LYS A 302 21.75 33.43 5.00
N THR A 303 21.76 33.31 6.29
CA THR A 303 22.03 34.43 7.21
C THR A 303 23.40 34.25 7.78
#